data_804388e644b400e765b695d0af69cbf9
#
_entry.id   804388e644b400e765b695d0af69cbf9
#
_cell.length_a   1.000
_cell.length_b   1.000
_cell.length_c   1.000
_cell.angle_alpha   90.00
_cell.angle_beta   90.00
_cell.angle_gamma   90.00
#
_symmetry.space_group_name_H-M   'P 1'
#
loop_
_entity.id
_entity.type
_entity.pdbx_description
1 polymer ?
#
loop_
_entity_poly.entity_id
_entity_poly.type
_entity_poly.pdbx_seq_one_letter_code
_entity_poly.pdbx_strand_id
1 'polypeptide(L)'
;AELTHGGMRTKPEFNTKPPVGPVAAKTMYEGYDVREMDIAMMENVCREYADTAEYMFWAGFDAVLLHFGHGWLPAQFFSPIVNTRTDEFGGSFTNRMRFPMMIVKAVRERVGPGRAVMMRVSGSERTPGGFTVEDIITFLEKAQEYIDLVEVSVEGLANNMTCTYRPLGINTDLSHAIKKSGRVHI
;
A
#
# COMPACT_ATOMS: atom_id res chain seq x y z
N ALA A 1 15.15 -4.64 3.33
CA ALA A 1 14.49 -5.16 2.12
C ALA A 1 13.17 -4.43 1.88
N GLU A 2 12.81 -4.16 0.64
CA GLU A 2 11.52 -3.57 0.27
C GLU A 2 10.57 -4.65 -0.24
N LEU A 3 9.39 -4.75 0.37
CA LEU A 3 8.36 -5.73 0.04
C LEU A 3 7.22 -5.03 -0.70
N THR A 4 6.87 -5.55 -1.87
CA THR A 4 5.82 -4.99 -2.72
C THR A 4 4.98 -6.07 -3.38
N HIS A 5 3.74 -5.74 -3.75
CA HIS A 5 2.86 -6.58 -4.55
C HIS A 5 2.28 -5.74 -5.70
N GLY A 6 2.47 -6.20 -6.94
CA GLY A 6 2.09 -5.45 -8.14
C GLY A 6 0.59 -5.19 -8.26
N GLY A 7 -0.23 -6.10 -7.79
CA GLY A 7 -1.68 -6.00 -7.97
C GLY A 7 -2.03 -5.89 -9.44
N MET A 8 -2.89 -4.93 -9.77
CA MET A 8 -3.32 -4.63 -11.15
C MET A 8 -2.16 -4.20 -12.08
N ARG A 9 -1.00 -3.83 -11.54
CA ARG A 9 0.19 -3.42 -12.31
C ARG A 9 1.11 -4.58 -12.67
N THR A 10 0.80 -5.79 -12.22
CA THR A 10 1.62 -6.97 -12.52
C THR A 10 1.60 -7.22 -14.03
N LYS A 11 2.80 -7.28 -14.63
CA LYS A 11 2.93 -7.57 -16.05
C LYS A 11 2.83 -9.08 -16.29
N PRO A 12 2.15 -9.49 -17.37
CA PRO A 12 1.98 -10.90 -17.72
C PRO A 12 3.29 -11.66 -17.91
N GLU A 13 4.29 -11.00 -18.46
CA GLU A 13 5.62 -11.58 -18.74
C GLU A 13 6.38 -12.05 -17.49
N PHE A 14 6.02 -11.51 -16.30
CA PHE A 14 6.65 -11.86 -15.03
C PHE A 14 5.78 -12.75 -14.13
N ASN A 15 4.59 -13.13 -14.59
CA ASN A 15 3.69 -13.90 -13.76
C ASN A 15 2.87 -14.88 -14.59
N THR A 16 2.77 -16.12 -14.11
CA THR A 16 1.97 -17.19 -14.74
C THR A 16 0.49 -17.13 -14.34
N LYS A 17 0.13 -16.28 -13.38
CA LYS A 17 -1.25 -16.11 -12.90
C LYS A 17 -1.79 -14.72 -13.32
N PRO A 18 -3.11 -14.59 -13.53
CA PRO A 18 -3.71 -13.28 -13.77
C PRO A 18 -3.39 -12.30 -12.65
N PRO A 19 -3.20 -11.00 -12.97
CA PRO A 19 -3.06 -9.96 -11.96
C PRO A 19 -4.33 -9.87 -11.11
N VAL A 20 -4.16 -9.43 -9.87
CA VAL A 20 -5.26 -9.30 -8.90
C VAL A 20 -5.40 -7.86 -8.45
N GLY A 21 -6.58 -7.47 -7.99
CA GLY A 21 -6.84 -6.14 -7.49
C GLY A 21 -8.11 -6.04 -6.67
N PRO A 22 -8.47 -4.85 -6.19
CA PRO A 22 -9.70 -4.68 -5.43
C PRO A 22 -10.96 -5.01 -6.23
N VAL A 23 -10.92 -4.82 -7.54
CA VAL A 23 -12.05 -5.10 -8.45
C VAL A 23 -11.57 -5.79 -9.72
N ALA A 24 -12.47 -6.50 -10.40
CA ALA A 24 -12.21 -7.01 -11.73
C ALA A 24 -12.12 -5.85 -12.73
N ALA A 25 -11.09 -5.86 -13.57
CA ALA A 25 -10.87 -4.81 -14.54
C ALA A 25 -10.09 -5.33 -15.75
N LYS A 26 -10.10 -4.57 -16.85
CA LYS A 26 -9.13 -4.78 -17.93
C LYS A 26 -7.76 -4.29 -17.48
N THR A 27 -6.71 -5.06 -17.75
CA THR A 27 -5.35 -4.57 -17.47
C THR A 27 -4.95 -3.53 -18.51
N MET A 28 -3.95 -2.72 -18.14
CA MET A 28 -3.27 -1.84 -19.09
C MET A 28 -2.33 -2.62 -20.03
N TYR A 29 -2.15 -3.92 -19.81
CA TYR A 29 -1.31 -4.82 -20.60
C TYR A 29 -2.21 -5.79 -21.34
N GLU A 30 -2.03 -5.93 -22.67
CA GLU A 30 -2.82 -6.85 -23.49
C GLU A 30 -2.70 -8.30 -23.00
N GLY A 31 -3.80 -9.01 -23.03
CA GLY A 31 -3.87 -10.46 -22.81
C GLY A 31 -4.27 -10.95 -21.43
N TYR A 32 -4.48 -10.05 -20.45
CA TYR A 32 -4.90 -10.46 -19.09
C TYR A 32 -5.95 -9.53 -18.52
N ASP A 33 -6.96 -10.12 -17.89
CA ASP A 33 -7.93 -9.39 -17.09
C ASP A 33 -7.52 -9.46 -15.61
N VAL A 34 -7.72 -8.36 -14.89
CA VAL A 34 -7.53 -8.32 -13.45
C VAL A 34 -8.64 -9.13 -12.79
N ARG A 35 -8.26 -10.05 -11.93
CA ARG A 35 -9.19 -10.77 -11.07
C ARG A 35 -9.45 -10.00 -9.79
N GLU A 36 -10.72 -9.83 -9.43
CA GLU A 36 -11.10 -9.29 -8.13
C GLU A 36 -10.66 -10.24 -7.02
N MET A 37 -10.07 -9.68 -5.96
CA MET A 37 -9.65 -10.45 -4.80
C MET A 37 -10.83 -10.81 -3.90
N ASP A 38 -10.97 -12.08 -3.58
CA ASP A 38 -11.79 -12.57 -2.49
C ASP A 38 -11.02 -12.52 -1.15
N ILE A 39 -11.71 -12.80 -0.05
CA ILE A 39 -11.12 -12.78 1.30
C ILE A 39 -9.96 -13.77 1.42
N ALA A 40 -10.09 -14.97 0.88
CA ALA A 40 -9.05 -16.00 0.95
C ALA A 40 -7.77 -15.57 0.22
N MET A 41 -7.91 -14.85 -0.91
CA MET A 41 -6.77 -14.26 -1.63
C MET A 41 -6.12 -13.15 -0.82
N MET A 42 -6.89 -12.29 -0.15
CA MET A 42 -6.37 -11.23 0.71
C MET A 42 -5.59 -11.82 1.90
N GLU A 43 -6.15 -12.83 2.56
CA GLU A 43 -5.48 -13.55 3.66
C GLU A 43 -4.20 -14.23 3.19
N ASN A 44 -4.20 -14.82 1.98
CA ASN A 44 -3.00 -15.40 1.40
C ASN A 44 -1.91 -14.36 1.19
N VAL A 45 -2.24 -13.20 0.63
CA VAL A 45 -1.29 -12.10 0.44
C VAL A 45 -0.74 -11.61 1.79
N CYS A 46 -1.58 -11.53 2.83
CA CYS A 46 -1.11 -11.17 4.18
C CYS A 46 -0.07 -12.18 4.69
N ARG A 47 -0.30 -13.49 4.50
CA ARG A 47 0.67 -14.54 4.87
C ARG A 47 1.96 -14.41 4.07
N GLU A 48 1.87 -14.20 2.75
CA GLU A 48 3.05 -14.06 1.89
C GLU A 48 3.91 -12.83 2.27
N TYR A 49 3.31 -11.70 2.65
CA TYR A 49 4.05 -10.56 3.20
C TYR A 49 4.73 -10.90 4.53
N ALA A 50 4.02 -11.58 5.42
CA ALA A 50 4.54 -11.96 6.73
C ALA A 50 5.70 -12.97 6.60
N ASP A 51 5.53 -14.01 5.79
CA ASP A 51 6.55 -15.05 5.53
C ASP A 51 7.79 -14.43 4.85
N THR A 52 7.57 -13.52 3.88
CA THR A 52 8.67 -12.84 3.20
C THR A 52 9.43 -11.92 4.17
N ALA A 53 8.73 -11.18 5.02
CA ALA A 53 9.36 -10.33 6.03
C ALA A 53 10.24 -11.15 6.98
N GLU A 54 9.73 -12.27 7.51
CA GLU A 54 10.48 -13.18 8.36
C GLU A 54 11.72 -13.73 7.64
N TYR A 55 11.56 -14.15 6.38
CA TYR A 55 12.67 -14.63 5.56
C TYR A 55 13.74 -13.56 5.33
N MET A 56 13.37 -12.28 5.11
CA MET A 56 14.33 -11.19 4.95
C MET A 56 15.17 -11.00 6.23
N PHE A 57 14.56 -11.04 7.40
CA PHE A 57 15.32 -10.99 8.66
C PHE A 57 16.23 -12.21 8.85
N TRP A 58 15.77 -13.37 8.44
CA TRP A 58 16.57 -14.61 8.42
C TRP A 58 17.79 -14.48 7.50
N ALA A 59 17.61 -13.82 6.35
CA ALA A 59 18.68 -13.53 5.40
C ALA A 59 19.66 -12.43 5.86
N GLY A 60 19.43 -11.81 7.05
CA GLY A 60 20.33 -10.83 7.65
C GLY A 60 20.00 -9.37 7.36
N PHE A 61 18.81 -9.05 6.84
CA PHE A 61 18.37 -7.66 6.71
C PHE A 61 18.00 -7.07 8.07
N ASP A 62 18.35 -5.80 8.30
CA ASP A 62 18.06 -5.08 9.55
C ASP A 62 16.63 -4.54 9.62
N ALA A 63 16.00 -4.34 8.48
CA ALA A 63 14.64 -3.82 8.37
C ALA A 63 13.92 -4.33 7.12
N VAL A 64 12.59 -4.36 7.18
CA VAL A 64 11.72 -4.50 6.01
C VAL A 64 10.93 -3.22 5.77
N LEU A 65 10.74 -2.83 4.51
CA LEU A 65 9.96 -1.68 4.07
C LEU A 65 8.72 -2.18 3.32
N LEU A 66 7.54 -1.96 3.88
CA LEU A 66 6.27 -2.28 3.23
C LEU A 66 5.91 -1.17 2.23
N HIS A 67 5.86 -1.50 0.95
CA HIS A 67 5.58 -0.51 -0.09
C HIS A 67 4.08 -0.36 -0.34
N PHE A 68 3.47 0.63 0.29
CA PHE A 68 2.04 0.95 0.20
C PHE A 68 1.75 2.22 -0.61
N GLY A 69 2.67 2.63 -1.46
CA GLY A 69 2.54 3.79 -2.34
C GLY A 69 2.52 3.44 -3.83
N HIS A 70 2.58 4.45 -4.67
CA HIS A 70 2.80 4.40 -6.13
C HIS A 70 1.83 3.49 -6.90
N GLY A 71 0.60 3.30 -6.40
CA GLY A 71 -0.39 2.44 -7.06
C GLY A 71 -0.09 0.94 -6.99
N TRP A 72 0.76 0.49 -6.06
CA TRP A 72 0.89 -0.93 -5.73
C TRP A 72 -0.35 -1.45 -5.01
N LEU A 73 -0.49 -2.74 -4.85
CA LEU A 73 -1.72 -3.40 -4.40
C LEU A 73 -2.36 -2.75 -3.16
N PRO A 74 -1.65 -2.41 -2.06
CA PRO A 74 -2.27 -1.76 -0.92
C PRO A 74 -2.81 -0.36 -1.27
N ALA A 75 -2.09 0.41 -2.10
CA ALA A 75 -2.53 1.72 -2.57
C ALA A 75 -3.77 1.64 -3.50
N GLN A 76 -3.92 0.54 -4.25
CA GLN A 76 -5.11 0.29 -5.06
C GLN A 76 -6.37 0.14 -4.18
N PHE A 77 -6.23 -0.45 -2.99
CA PHE A 77 -7.32 -0.53 -2.03
C PHE A 77 -7.65 0.82 -1.38
N PHE A 78 -6.67 1.68 -1.11
CA PHE A 78 -6.92 3.03 -0.61
C PHE A 78 -7.71 3.90 -1.59
N SER A 79 -7.47 3.74 -2.89
CA SER A 79 -8.01 4.62 -3.93
C SER A 79 -9.50 4.41 -4.16
N PRO A 80 -10.37 5.42 -3.97
CA PRO A 80 -11.78 5.31 -4.31
C PRO A 80 -12.03 5.32 -5.81
N ILE A 81 -11.05 5.75 -6.60
CA ILE A 81 -11.12 5.72 -8.07
C ILE A 81 -10.93 4.29 -8.59
N VAL A 82 -10.08 3.51 -7.91
CA VAL A 82 -9.73 2.14 -8.29
C VAL A 82 -10.62 1.14 -7.56
N ASN A 83 -10.76 1.31 -6.25
CA ASN A 83 -11.53 0.43 -5.39
C ASN A 83 -12.99 0.87 -5.33
N THR A 84 -13.78 0.37 -6.28
CA THR A 84 -15.23 0.61 -6.37
C THR A 84 -16.07 -0.48 -5.68
N ARG A 85 -15.46 -1.29 -4.81
CA ARG A 85 -16.17 -2.33 -4.03
C ARG A 85 -17.27 -1.73 -3.16
N THR A 86 -18.31 -2.51 -2.95
CA THR A 86 -19.45 -2.14 -2.10
C THR A 86 -19.53 -2.97 -0.80
N ASP A 87 -18.59 -3.89 -0.62
CA ASP A 87 -18.46 -4.71 0.58
C ASP A 87 -17.62 -4.01 1.69
N GLU A 88 -17.24 -4.78 2.70
CA GLU A 88 -16.47 -4.29 3.84
C GLU A 88 -15.02 -3.84 3.50
N PHE A 89 -14.56 -4.01 2.27
CA PHE A 89 -13.25 -3.57 1.77
C PHE A 89 -13.36 -2.38 0.82
N GLY A 90 -14.57 -1.81 0.62
CA GLY A 90 -14.83 -0.70 -0.29
C GLY A 90 -15.73 0.39 0.32
N GLY A 91 -16.04 1.41 -0.48
CA GLY A 91 -16.86 2.54 -0.05
C GLY A 91 -16.10 3.52 0.84
N SER A 92 -16.35 3.54 2.15
CA SER A 92 -15.67 4.46 3.09
C SER A 92 -14.17 4.19 3.17
N PHE A 93 -13.38 5.23 3.51
CA PHE A 93 -11.93 5.04 3.67
C PHE A 93 -11.61 4.02 4.79
N THR A 94 -12.40 3.99 5.85
CA THR A 94 -12.28 2.99 6.92
C THR A 94 -12.37 1.56 6.38
N ASN A 95 -13.23 1.32 5.41
CA ASN A 95 -13.33 0.03 4.75
C ASN A 95 -12.14 -0.21 3.79
N ARG A 96 -11.81 0.79 2.96
CA ARG A 96 -10.72 0.68 2.00
C ARG A 96 -9.35 0.44 2.63
N MET A 97 -9.10 0.94 3.84
CA MET A 97 -7.85 0.69 4.57
C MET A 97 -7.81 -0.68 5.27
N ARG A 98 -8.89 -1.44 5.30
CA ARG A 98 -9.00 -2.70 6.06
C ARG A 98 -7.98 -3.74 5.58
N PHE A 99 -7.92 -4.01 4.28
CA PHE A 99 -6.94 -4.95 3.74
C PHE A 99 -5.48 -4.49 3.93
N PRO A 100 -5.08 -3.25 3.64
CA PRO A 100 -3.77 -2.73 4.02
C PRO A 100 -3.43 -2.92 5.51
N MET A 101 -4.37 -2.69 6.42
CA MET A 101 -4.17 -2.94 7.85
C MET A 101 -3.97 -4.42 8.19
N MET A 102 -4.64 -5.34 7.48
CA MET A 102 -4.43 -6.78 7.65
C MET A 102 -2.98 -7.17 7.34
N ILE A 103 -2.40 -6.62 6.26
CA ILE A 103 -0.99 -6.88 5.89
C ILE A 103 -0.06 -6.39 7.01
N VAL A 104 -0.23 -5.14 7.47
CA VAL A 104 0.63 -4.53 8.49
C VAL A 104 0.63 -5.35 9.78
N LYS A 105 -0.57 -5.75 10.22
CA LYS A 105 -0.74 -6.59 11.42
C LYS A 105 -0.07 -7.95 11.26
N ALA A 106 -0.33 -8.64 10.15
CA ALA A 106 0.24 -9.95 9.89
C ALA A 106 1.78 -9.93 9.87
N VAL A 107 2.38 -8.89 9.29
CA VAL A 107 3.84 -8.71 9.29
C VAL A 107 4.35 -8.51 10.71
N ARG A 108 3.78 -7.55 11.47
CA ARG A 108 4.23 -7.27 12.84
C ARG A 108 4.06 -8.48 13.77
N GLU A 109 2.94 -9.17 13.68
CA GLU A 109 2.68 -10.39 14.46
C GLU A 109 3.73 -11.48 14.16
N ARG A 110 4.12 -11.64 12.90
CA ARG A 110 5.10 -12.63 12.48
C ARG A 110 6.51 -12.29 12.93
N VAL A 111 6.97 -11.06 12.71
CA VAL A 111 8.36 -10.69 12.97
C VAL A 111 8.62 -10.28 14.42
N GLY A 112 7.56 -9.99 15.20
CA GLY A 112 7.64 -9.58 16.60
C GLY A 112 8.08 -8.12 16.79
N PRO A 113 8.13 -7.64 18.05
CA PRO A 113 8.39 -6.22 18.35
C PRO A 113 9.85 -5.80 18.21
N GLY A 114 10.78 -6.74 18.15
CA GLY A 114 12.23 -6.45 18.09
C GLY A 114 12.79 -6.23 16.69
N ARG A 115 11.94 -6.23 15.65
CA ARG A 115 12.36 -6.08 14.25
C ARG A 115 11.82 -4.78 13.66
N ALA A 116 12.67 -4.06 12.91
CA ALA A 116 12.28 -2.81 12.30
C ALA A 116 11.35 -3.05 11.09
N VAL A 117 10.11 -2.58 11.17
CA VAL A 117 9.12 -2.59 10.08
C VAL A 117 8.85 -1.16 9.66
N MET A 118 9.28 -0.82 8.47
CA MET A 118 9.12 0.50 7.87
C MET A 118 7.98 0.47 6.83
N MET A 119 7.45 1.63 6.49
CA MET A 119 6.42 1.75 5.45
C MET A 119 6.74 2.90 4.52
N ARG A 120 6.60 2.67 3.20
CA ARG A 120 6.49 3.74 2.22
C ARG A 120 5.03 3.87 1.82
N VAL A 121 4.46 5.06 1.98
CA VAL A 121 3.06 5.35 1.62
C VAL A 121 2.99 6.56 0.70
N SER A 122 2.08 6.56 -0.26
CA SER A 122 1.72 7.80 -0.96
C SER A 122 0.84 8.64 -0.03
N GLY A 123 1.31 9.83 0.35
CA GLY A 123 0.55 10.74 1.21
C GLY A 123 -0.71 11.31 0.56
N SER A 124 -0.83 11.21 -0.77
CA SER A 124 -2.02 11.56 -1.56
C SER A 124 -1.88 10.97 -2.96
N GLU A 125 -2.99 10.68 -3.61
CA GLU A 125 -3.03 10.33 -5.03
C GLU A 125 -2.79 11.53 -5.96
N ARG A 126 -2.95 12.75 -5.46
CA ARG A 126 -2.92 14.02 -6.24
C ARG A 126 -3.78 13.95 -7.52
N THR A 127 -4.85 13.21 -7.47
CA THR A 127 -5.82 13.02 -8.56
C THR A 127 -7.20 13.39 -8.06
N PRO A 128 -8.01 14.16 -8.82
CA PRO A 128 -9.38 14.46 -8.43
C PRO A 128 -10.18 13.19 -8.11
N GLY A 129 -10.82 13.15 -6.95
CA GLY A 129 -11.55 11.98 -6.47
C GLY A 129 -10.68 10.86 -5.87
N GLY A 130 -9.34 10.98 -5.87
CA GLY A 130 -8.45 10.04 -5.21
C GLY A 130 -8.38 10.21 -3.70
N PHE A 131 -7.62 9.34 -3.02
CA PHE A 131 -7.40 9.49 -1.57
C PHE A 131 -6.54 10.73 -1.27
N THR A 132 -6.80 11.30 -0.10
CA THR A 132 -6.22 12.57 0.37
C THR A 132 -5.17 12.34 1.45
N VAL A 133 -4.46 13.39 1.83
CA VAL A 133 -3.53 13.32 2.97
C VAL A 133 -4.24 13.04 4.29
N GLU A 134 -5.49 13.49 4.46
CA GLU A 134 -6.28 13.22 5.66
C GLU A 134 -6.67 11.73 5.76
N ASP A 135 -6.98 11.10 4.62
CA ASP A 135 -7.17 9.66 4.56
C ASP A 135 -5.93 8.91 5.06
N ILE A 136 -4.76 9.30 4.57
CA ILE A 136 -3.49 8.67 4.96
C ILE A 136 -3.13 8.94 6.43
N ILE A 137 -3.39 10.14 6.95
CA ILE A 137 -3.25 10.43 8.39
C ILE A 137 -4.12 9.47 9.20
N THR A 138 -5.37 9.26 8.80
CA THR A 138 -6.30 8.34 9.46
C THR A 138 -5.81 6.88 9.44
N PHE A 139 -5.19 6.46 8.33
CA PHE A 139 -4.56 5.15 8.23
C PHE A 139 -3.32 5.03 9.13
N LEU A 140 -2.40 6.00 9.06
CA LEU A 140 -1.16 5.99 9.81
C LEU A 140 -1.37 6.10 11.32
N GLU A 141 -2.41 6.82 11.77
CA GLU A 141 -2.81 6.88 13.18
C GLU A 141 -3.07 5.49 13.76
N LYS A 142 -3.61 4.56 12.96
CA LYS A 142 -3.83 3.17 13.36
C LYS A 142 -2.63 2.27 13.08
N ALA A 143 -1.90 2.51 12.00
CA ALA A 143 -0.79 1.67 11.58
C ALA A 143 0.46 1.87 12.45
N GLN A 144 0.64 3.05 13.08
CA GLN A 144 1.82 3.37 13.90
C GLN A 144 2.03 2.44 15.12
N GLU A 145 1.01 1.67 15.53
CA GLU A 145 1.18 0.62 16.55
C GLU A 145 1.99 -0.58 16.05
N TYR A 146 2.11 -0.72 14.72
CA TYR A 146 2.68 -1.91 14.07
C TYR A 146 3.93 -1.60 13.23
N ILE A 147 4.26 -0.33 13.01
CA ILE A 147 5.39 0.12 12.18
C ILE A 147 6.25 1.13 12.94
N ASP A 148 7.52 1.24 12.55
CA ASP A 148 8.52 2.03 13.28
C ASP A 148 8.90 3.31 12.55
N LEU A 149 8.68 3.39 11.22
CA LEU A 149 9.03 4.54 10.39
C LEU A 149 8.15 4.63 9.17
N VAL A 150 7.80 5.86 8.77
CA VAL A 150 7.06 6.15 7.52
C VAL A 150 7.89 7.00 6.58
N GLU A 151 8.02 6.53 5.36
CA GLU A 151 8.53 7.30 4.22
C GLU A 151 7.33 7.80 3.38
N VAL A 152 7.22 9.12 3.23
CA VAL A 152 6.11 9.74 2.52
C VAL A 152 6.47 10.03 1.08
N SER A 153 5.73 9.42 0.17
CA SER A 153 5.79 9.66 -1.27
C SER A 153 4.46 10.21 -1.80
N VAL A 154 4.24 10.13 -3.08
CA VAL A 154 3.03 10.61 -3.78
C VAL A 154 2.69 9.66 -4.92
N GLU A 155 1.50 9.76 -5.47
CA GLU A 155 0.98 9.03 -6.63
C GLU A 155 0.15 7.79 -6.30
N GLY A 156 -0.75 7.49 -7.23
CA GLY A 156 -1.59 6.30 -7.26
C GLY A 156 -1.52 5.58 -8.59
N LEU A 157 -2.44 4.65 -8.82
CA LEU A 157 -2.50 3.88 -10.07
C LEU A 157 -2.89 4.77 -11.27
N ALA A 158 -3.75 5.76 -11.05
CA ALA A 158 -4.28 6.63 -12.11
C ALA A 158 -3.31 7.75 -12.55
N ASN A 159 -2.21 7.96 -11.82
CA ASN A 159 -1.30 9.07 -12.05
C ASN A 159 0.17 8.62 -11.95
N ASN A 160 0.75 8.32 -13.10
CA ASN A 160 2.17 7.96 -13.23
C ASN A 160 3.04 9.23 -13.41
N MET A 161 2.94 10.18 -12.49
CA MET A 161 3.78 11.37 -12.54
C MET A 161 5.15 11.05 -11.93
N THR A 162 6.15 10.86 -12.77
CA THR A 162 7.51 10.66 -12.28
C THR A 162 8.02 11.93 -11.59
N CYS A 163 8.58 11.79 -10.39
CA CYS A 163 9.18 12.89 -9.64
C CYS A 163 10.34 13.58 -10.39
N THR A 164 10.83 12.96 -11.45
CA THR A 164 12.00 13.38 -12.23
C THR A 164 11.86 14.80 -12.83
N TYR A 165 10.64 15.25 -13.11
CA TYR A 165 10.37 16.57 -13.72
C TYR A 165 9.62 17.52 -12.78
N ARG A 166 9.67 17.28 -11.46
CA ARG A 166 8.98 18.08 -10.46
C ARG A 166 9.96 18.96 -9.67
N PRO A 167 9.48 20.05 -9.08
CA PRO A 167 10.29 20.85 -8.16
C PRO A 167 10.86 20.01 -7.01
N LEU A 168 12.04 20.40 -6.53
CA LEU A 168 12.63 19.77 -5.35
C LEU A 168 11.69 19.87 -4.16
N GLY A 169 11.63 18.82 -3.36
CA GLY A 169 10.80 18.78 -2.15
C GLY A 169 9.30 18.65 -2.39
N ILE A 170 8.87 18.17 -3.56
CA ILE A 170 7.44 18.08 -3.95
C ILE A 170 6.54 17.35 -2.93
N ASN A 171 7.10 16.47 -2.11
CA ASN A 171 6.33 15.69 -1.13
C ASN A 171 6.44 16.26 0.29
N THR A 172 7.17 17.36 0.50
CA THR A 172 7.37 17.93 1.84
C THR A 172 6.08 18.51 2.43
N ASP A 173 5.16 18.96 1.60
CA ASP A 173 3.82 19.40 2.02
C ASP A 173 3.02 18.26 2.66
N LEU A 174 3.11 17.05 2.08
CA LEU A 174 2.41 15.87 2.58
C LEU A 174 3.01 15.38 3.91
N SER A 175 4.33 15.22 3.98
CA SER A 175 5.01 14.83 5.22
C SER A 175 4.84 15.89 6.31
N HIS A 176 4.86 17.18 5.96
CA HIS A 176 4.57 18.27 6.90
C HIS A 176 3.13 18.17 7.43
N ALA A 177 2.14 17.97 6.55
CA ALA A 177 0.74 17.84 6.96
C ALA A 177 0.54 16.65 7.91
N ILE A 178 1.14 15.48 7.61
CA ILE A 178 1.10 14.30 8.47
C ILE A 178 1.69 14.62 9.85
N LYS A 179 2.89 15.20 9.90
CA LYS A 179 3.56 15.54 11.17
C LYS A 179 2.82 16.62 11.95
N LYS A 180 2.32 17.67 11.27
CA LYS A 180 1.57 18.76 11.87
C LYS A 180 0.21 18.33 12.44
N SER A 181 -0.36 17.23 11.96
CA SER A 181 -1.62 16.70 12.48
C SER A 181 -1.56 16.37 13.98
N GLY A 182 -0.36 16.08 14.51
CA GLY A 182 -0.16 15.62 15.88
C GLY A 182 -0.71 14.22 16.18
N ARG A 183 -1.23 13.52 15.16
CA ARG A 183 -1.86 12.19 15.28
C ARG A 183 -0.89 11.05 14.95
N VAL A 184 0.18 11.35 14.24
CA VAL A 184 1.21 10.38 13.81
C VAL A 184 2.54 10.77 14.45
N HIS A 185 3.11 9.87 15.23
CA HIS A 185 4.29 10.11 16.08
C HIS A 185 5.57 9.43 15.58
N ILE A 186 5.47 8.58 14.56
CA ILE A 186 6.57 7.86 13.91
C ILE A 186 7.13 8.59 12.69
#